data_e2628a1d95d398b741f429496a665211
#
_entry.id   e2628a1d95d398b741f429496a665211
#
_cell.length_a   1.000
_cell.length_b   1.000
_cell.length_c   1.000
_cell.angle_alpha   90.00
_cell.angle_beta   90.00
_cell.angle_gamma   90.00
#
_symmetry.space_group_name_H-M   'P 1'
#
loop_
_entity.id
_entity.type
_entity.pdbx_description
1 polymer ?
#
loop_
_entity_poly.entity_id
_entity_poly.type
_entity_poly.pdbx_seq_one_letter_code
_entity_poly.pdbx_strand_id
1 'polypeptide(L)'
;MPNPADLVRLRSGAVVAPAGHGKTEVIANVAALGVRALVLTHTHAGVHAIRSRMKRLGILSGAVSVDTIAGWCMRYANAFPKVAQPPKGMPRNDQEWDQLYRGTILALREVVAASYDRILIDEYQDCHALQHELAVVLAEITPTLIFGDPMQGIFEFAGATLSWKGHIHDDFPLAGSLDTPHRWNGKNPDLGAWVARTRDKLIAGERIDLMDGPIAFREADDAFEMGLLFDGIDSRNGSQAAIHCRRGVCNQLARASSGGFQAIEEMAANRLHAFATAWDASPENGNRLAAVKALMEECVNKKPALDGTTPDLGDQAVADEMNATAKTLSEGNGAAQLLRLFALARMRPRWKIFRGEIWRDAERAIGEVDAGRCETMTEAAGVVRQRTANSGRRLPTRTVSTPLLLKGLEFDHVVIPDATHFARENQAQAKLFYVAISRATRSLTIASSSRFLQFPKPTI
;
A
#
# COMPACT_ATOMS: atom_id res chain seq x y z
N MET A 1 3.50 -14.92 24.22
CA MET A 1 3.66 -13.53 23.73
C MET A 1 4.56 -12.75 24.68
N PRO A 2 5.53 -11.98 24.20
CA PRO A 2 6.29 -11.07 25.04
C PRO A 2 5.34 -10.07 25.71
N ASN A 3 5.45 -9.94 27.04
CA ASN A 3 4.63 -9.04 27.81
C ASN A 3 5.12 -7.60 27.58
N PRO A 4 4.25 -6.61 27.30
CA PRO A 4 4.64 -5.20 27.18
C PRO A 4 5.44 -4.68 28.40
N ALA A 5 5.13 -5.15 29.63
CA ALA A 5 5.86 -4.78 30.82
C ALA A 5 7.31 -5.32 30.88
N ASP A 6 7.58 -6.45 30.20
CA ASP A 6 8.93 -6.98 30.09
C ASP A 6 9.70 -6.27 28.97
N LEU A 7 9.03 -6.02 27.84
CA LEU A 7 9.61 -5.29 26.72
C LEU A 7 10.05 -3.87 27.11
N VAL A 8 9.28 -3.19 27.95
CA VAL A 8 9.61 -1.83 28.39
C VAL A 8 10.89 -1.77 29.25
N ARG A 9 11.33 -2.89 29.82
CA ARG A 9 12.56 -2.96 30.64
C ARG A 9 13.82 -3.13 29.77
N LEU A 10 13.67 -3.54 28.51
CA LEU A 10 14.81 -3.77 27.61
C LEU A 10 15.38 -2.43 27.12
N ARG A 11 16.69 -2.35 27.04
CA ARG A 11 17.38 -1.21 26.44
C ARG A 11 17.28 -1.24 24.91
N SER A 12 17.51 -2.41 24.31
CA SER A 12 17.34 -2.64 22.87
C SER A 12 16.82 -4.06 22.63
N GLY A 13 16.17 -4.27 21.50
CA GLY A 13 15.75 -5.60 21.10
C GLY A 13 14.80 -5.60 19.91
N ALA A 14 14.74 -6.74 19.23
CA ALA A 14 13.89 -7.00 18.09
C ALA A 14 12.70 -7.88 18.47
N VAL A 15 11.49 -7.47 18.13
CA VAL A 15 10.26 -8.28 18.26
C VAL A 15 9.81 -8.74 16.89
N VAL A 16 9.84 -10.05 16.67
CA VAL A 16 9.29 -10.64 15.43
C VAL A 16 7.78 -10.73 15.56
N ALA A 17 7.09 -10.07 14.64
CA ALA A 17 5.63 -9.95 14.67
C ALA A 17 5.01 -10.37 13.33
N PRO A 18 4.66 -11.67 13.15
CA PRO A 18 4.02 -12.14 11.93
C PRO A 18 2.74 -11.36 11.60
N ALA A 19 2.33 -11.39 10.32
CA ALA A 19 1.14 -10.70 9.86
C ALA A 19 -0.09 -11.06 10.73
N GLY A 20 -0.79 -10.06 11.23
CA GLY A 20 -2.03 -10.28 12.00
C GLY A 20 -1.84 -10.75 13.44
N HIS A 21 -0.62 -10.78 13.98
CA HIS A 21 -0.33 -11.26 15.33
C HIS A 21 -0.37 -10.15 16.40
N GLY A 22 -0.97 -8.99 16.11
CA GLY A 22 -1.20 -7.95 17.11
C GLY A 22 -0.04 -6.98 17.32
N LYS A 23 0.90 -6.85 16.39
CA LYS A 23 2.06 -5.94 16.45
C LYS A 23 1.69 -4.53 16.92
N THR A 24 0.72 -3.89 16.27
CA THR A 24 0.26 -2.52 16.59
C THR A 24 -0.29 -2.40 18.01
N GLU A 25 -0.91 -3.46 18.53
CA GLU A 25 -1.38 -3.53 19.93
C GLU A 25 -0.20 -3.50 20.90
N VAL A 26 0.80 -4.36 20.66
CA VAL A 26 1.98 -4.45 21.51
C VAL A 26 2.76 -3.14 21.48
N ILE A 27 2.95 -2.52 20.31
CA ILE A 27 3.59 -1.20 20.18
C ILE A 27 2.83 -0.14 21.00
N ALA A 28 1.51 -0.08 20.86
CA ALA A 28 0.70 0.90 21.58
C ALA A 28 0.77 0.70 23.12
N ASN A 29 0.72 -0.55 23.59
CA ASN A 29 0.83 -0.86 25.00
C ASN A 29 2.23 -0.57 25.57
N VAL A 30 3.31 -0.89 24.84
CA VAL A 30 4.67 -0.55 25.26
C VAL A 30 4.87 0.96 25.28
N ALA A 31 4.35 1.69 24.29
CA ALA A 31 4.41 3.15 24.23
C ALA A 31 3.66 3.80 25.41
N ALA A 32 2.53 3.20 25.84
CA ALA A 32 1.73 3.70 26.95
C ALA A 32 2.40 3.54 28.32
N LEU A 33 3.35 2.61 28.44
CA LEU A 33 4.13 2.40 29.68
C LEU A 33 5.30 3.39 29.80
N GLY A 34 5.66 4.09 28.71
CA GLY A 34 6.64 5.18 28.73
C GLY A 34 6.00 6.50 29.14
N VAL A 35 6.83 7.47 29.53
CA VAL A 35 6.36 8.84 29.85
C VAL A 35 6.34 9.70 28.59
N ARG A 36 7.34 9.51 27.68
CA ARG A 36 7.49 10.26 26.44
C ARG A 36 8.05 9.31 25.36
N ALA A 37 7.16 8.53 24.76
CA ALA A 37 7.55 7.58 23.74
C ALA A 37 7.53 8.20 22.33
N LEU A 38 8.52 7.81 21.47
CA LEU A 38 8.51 8.05 20.04
C LEU A 38 8.22 6.75 19.30
N VAL A 39 7.21 6.73 18.44
CA VAL A 39 6.92 5.60 17.55
C VAL A 39 7.17 6.02 16.11
N LEU A 40 8.07 5.33 15.44
CA LEU A 40 8.43 5.55 14.05
C LEU A 40 7.93 4.40 13.17
N THR A 41 7.45 4.73 11.98
CA THR A 41 7.01 3.75 10.96
C THR A 41 7.35 4.24 9.56
N HIS A 42 7.15 3.43 8.52
CA HIS A 42 7.50 3.81 7.15
C HIS A 42 6.45 4.66 6.44
N THR A 43 5.18 4.57 6.84
CA THR A 43 4.07 5.15 6.07
C THR A 43 3.11 5.98 6.92
N HIS A 44 2.47 6.98 6.30
CA HIS A 44 1.39 7.73 6.96
C HIS A 44 0.19 6.83 7.34
N ALA A 45 -0.06 5.78 6.59
CA ALA A 45 -1.07 4.78 6.95
C ALA A 45 -0.71 4.06 8.26
N GLY A 46 0.56 3.71 8.45
CA GLY A 46 1.09 3.17 9.70
C GLY A 46 0.90 4.14 10.88
N VAL A 47 1.26 5.41 10.68
CA VAL A 47 1.04 6.48 11.68
C VAL A 47 -0.43 6.55 12.07
N HIS A 48 -1.34 6.55 11.09
CA HIS A 48 -2.78 6.59 11.34
C HIS A 48 -3.28 5.35 12.10
N ALA A 49 -2.84 4.16 11.71
CA ALA A 49 -3.21 2.91 12.37
C ALA A 49 -2.78 2.88 13.85
N ILE A 50 -1.53 3.29 14.13
CA ILE A 50 -0.99 3.37 15.49
C ILE A 50 -1.77 4.39 16.32
N ARG A 51 -1.97 5.61 15.82
CA ARG A 51 -2.75 6.66 16.50
C ARG A 51 -4.20 6.23 16.78
N SER A 52 -4.84 5.58 15.80
CA SER A 52 -6.21 5.05 15.97
C SER A 52 -6.26 3.95 17.03
N ARG A 53 -5.22 3.12 17.11
CA ARG A 53 -5.11 2.09 18.14
C ARG A 53 -4.93 2.72 19.53
N MET A 54 -4.03 3.69 19.67
CA MET A 54 -3.81 4.42 20.92
C MET A 54 -5.09 5.09 21.40
N LYS A 55 -5.84 5.74 20.50
CA LYS A 55 -7.13 6.35 20.82
C LYS A 55 -8.13 5.32 21.40
N ARG A 56 -8.20 4.13 20.79
CA ARG A 56 -9.09 3.03 21.28
C ARG A 56 -8.67 2.50 22.64
N LEU A 57 -7.39 2.54 22.97
CA LEU A 57 -6.83 2.15 24.27
C LEU A 57 -6.89 3.28 25.32
N GLY A 58 -7.42 4.45 24.98
CA GLY A 58 -7.50 5.59 25.86
C GLY A 58 -6.16 6.27 26.18
N ILE A 59 -5.12 6.02 25.35
CA ILE A 59 -3.79 6.60 25.53
C ILE A 59 -3.83 8.07 25.10
N LEU A 60 -3.40 8.96 25.99
CA LEU A 60 -3.39 10.40 25.75
C LEU A 60 -2.38 10.75 24.64
N SER A 61 -2.82 11.58 23.70
CA SER A 61 -2.03 11.97 22.52
C SER A 61 -0.77 12.80 22.85
N GLY A 62 -0.66 13.35 24.04
CA GLY A 62 0.51 14.14 24.47
C GLY A 62 1.70 13.31 24.96
N ALA A 63 1.46 12.06 25.39
CA ALA A 63 2.51 11.19 25.94
C ALA A 63 3.29 10.43 24.86
N VAL A 64 2.73 10.27 23.66
CA VAL A 64 3.34 9.48 22.58
C VAL A 64 3.38 10.27 21.28
N SER A 65 4.58 10.46 20.77
CA SER A 65 4.80 11.03 19.43
C SER A 65 4.82 9.89 18.39
N VAL A 66 4.01 10.01 17.34
CA VAL A 66 3.97 9.01 16.26
C VAL A 66 4.23 9.70 14.93
N ASP A 67 5.20 9.19 14.17
CA ASP A 67 5.59 9.76 12.88
C ASP A 67 6.12 8.72 11.91
N THR A 68 6.35 9.15 10.65
CA THR A 68 7.17 8.38 9.72
C THR A 68 8.66 8.62 10.00
N ILE A 69 9.51 7.62 9.73
CA ILE A 69 10.99 7.78 9.84
C ILE A 69 11.43 8.99 9.02
N ALA A 70 11.02 9.08 7.77
CA ALA A 70 11.34 10.18 6.87
C ALA A 70 10.84 11.54 7.39
N GLY A 71 9.58 11.62 7.84
CA GLY A 71 9.00 12.85 8.36
C GLY A 71 9.67 13.34 9.64
N TRP A 72 10.00 12.41 10.53
CA TRP A 72 10.74 12.72 11.74
C TRP A 72 12.16 13.24 11.41
N CYS A 73 12.91 12.54 10.53
CA CYS A 73 14.23 12.97 10.08
C CYS A 73 14.21 14.36 9.44
N MET A 74 13.23 14.62 8.56
CA MET A 74 13.05 15.94 7.94
C MET A 74 12.91 17.06 8.98
N ARG A 75 12.02 16.87 9.98
CA ARG A 75 11.81 17.88 11.02
C ARG A 75 13.03 18.03 11.90
N TYR A 76 13.66 16.91 12.31
CA TYR A 76 14.83 16.93 13.17
C TYR A 76 16.03 17.60 12.50
N ALA A 77 16.35 17.19 11.27
CA ALA A 77 17.47 17.78 10.50
C ALA A 77 17.27 19.28 10.23
N ASN A 78 16.04 19.71 9.95
CA ASN A 78 15.73 21.14 9.77
C ASN A 78 15.78 21.94 11.08
N ALA A 79 15.64 21.31 12.24
CA ALA A 79 15.86 21.96 13.54
C ALA A 79 17.36 22.18 13.83
N PHE A 80 18.25 21.39 13.22
CA PHE A 80 19.70 21.48 13.36
C PHE A 80 20.45 21.67 12.02
N PRO A 81 20.09 22.67 11.20
CA PRO A 81 20.50 22.74 9.80
C PRO A 81 22.02 22.93 9.63
N LYS A 82 22.70 23.52 10.62
CA LYS A 82 24.16 23.72 10.58
C LYS A 82 24.96 22.42 10.70
N VAL A 83 24.42 21.43 11.41
CA VAL A 83 25.03 20.11 11.60
C VAL A 83 24.52 19.10 10.58
N ALA A 84 23.21 19.00 10.45
CA ALA A 84 22.55 18.00 9.60
C ALA A 84 22.67 18.33 8.10
N GLN A 85 22.80 19.59 7.72
CA GLN A 85 22.84 20.04 6.33
C GLN A 85 21.77 19.37 5.44
N PRO A 86 20.47 19.46 5.80
CA PRO A 86 19.41 18.77 5.09
C PRO A 86 19.28 19.27 3.65
N PRO A 87 18.73 18.46 2.73
CA PRO A 87 18.36 18.89 1.39
C PRO A 87 17.39 20.08 1.43
N LYS A 88 17.46 20.94 0.42
CA LYS A 88 16.50 22.06 0.28
C LYS A 88 15.12 21.49 -0.15
N GLY A 89 14.21 21.35 0.80
CA GLY A 89 12.86 20.82 0.58
C GLY A 89 12.79 19.30 0.67
N MET A 90 11.77 18.71 0.05
CA MET A 90 11.56 17.26 0.05
C MET A 90 12.61 16.56 -0.81
N PRO A 91 13.32 15.53 -0.33
CA PRO A 91 14.29 14.78 -1.13
C PRO A 91 13.65 14.20 -2.40
N ARG A 92 14.35 14.28 -3.53
CA ARG A 92 13.86 13.94 -4.87
C ARG A 92 14.49 12.68 -5.45
N ASN A 93 15.63 12.28 -4.92
CA ASN A 93 16.41 11.12 -5.37
C ASN A 93 17.11 10.45 -4.19
N ASP A 94 17.68 9.27 -4.43
CA ASP A 94 18.34 8.47 -3.39
C ASP A 94 19.48 9.23 -2.71
N GLN A 95 20.26 10.02 -3.45
CA GLN A 95 21.36 10.79 -2.89
C GLN A 95 20.88 11.85 -1.88
N GLU A 96 19.77 12.54 -2.16
CA GLU A 96 19.19 13.52 -1.23
C GLU A 96 18.57 12.82 0.00
N TRP A 97 17.99 11.60 -0.17
CA TRP A 97 17.55 10.78 0.95
C TRP A 97 18.72 10.33 1.83
N ASP A 98 19.80 9.87 1.22
CA ASP A 98 21.04 9.52 1.93
C ASP A 98 21.61 10.72 2.69
N GLN A 99 21.66 11.89 2.06
CA GLN A 99 22.08 13.13 2.72
C GLN A 99 21.23 13.44 3.95
N LEU A 100 19.90 13.32 3.84
CA LEU A 100 19.00 13.54 4.96
C LEU A 100 19.27 12.59 6.13
N TYR A 101 19.36 11.27 5.86
CA TYR A 101 19.60 10.29 6.92
C TYR A 101 20.96 10.45 7.57
N ARG A 102 22.04 10.61 6.79
CA ARG A 102 23.40 10.87 7.32
C ARG A 102 23.46 12.16 8.12
N GLY A 103 22.88 13.23 7.62
CA GLY A 103 22.80 14.49 8.32
C GLY A 103 22.03 14.40 9.64
N THR A 104 20.92 13.64 9.64
CA THR A 104 20.16 13.36 10.86
C THR A 104 21.02 12.61 11.87
N ILE A 105 21.69 11.53 11.48
CA ILE A 105 22.57 10.72 12.34
C ILE A 105 23.66 11.62 12.98
N LEU A 106 24.30 12.49 12.19
CA LEU A 106 25.33 13.41 12.69
C LEU A 106 24.79 14.41 13.72
N ALA A 107 23.54 14.81 13.59
CA ALA A 107 22.88 15.77 14.48
C ALA A 107 22.23 15.13 15.71
N LEU A 108 22.07 13.79 15.72
CA LEU A 108 21.49 13.07 16.84
C LEU A 108 22.40 13.15 18.06
N ARG A 109 21.94 13.77 19.12
CA ARG A 109 22.59 13.73 20.43
C ARG A 109 21.62 14.10 21.55
N GLU A 110 22.04 14.78 22.53
CA GLU A 110 21.39 15.04 23.83
C GLU A 110 19.90 15.40 23.77
N VAL A 111 19.45 16.07 22.69
CA VAL A 111 18.04 16.47 22.53
C VAL A 111 17.10 15.27 22.43
N VAL A 112 17.53 14.13 21.84
CA VAL A 112 16.71 12.93 21.73
C VAL A 112 16.47 12.33 23.11
N ALA A 113 17.53 12.17 23.91
CA ALA A 113 17.43 11.67 25.28
C ALA A 113 16.59 12.60 26.17
N ALA A 114 16.69 13.93 25.97
CA ALA A 114 15.86 14.90 26.67
C ALA A 114 14.39 14.88 26.22
N SER A 115 14.12 14.47 24.98
CA SER A 115 12.78 14.49 24.40
C SER A 115 12.01 13.18 24.60
N TYR A 116 12.71 12.04 24.55
CA TYR A 116 12.09 10.72 24.57
C TYR A 116 12.80 9.81 25.56
N ASP A 117 12.00 9.05 26.32
CA ASP A 117 12.49 8.00 27.21
C ASP A 117 12.49 6.63 26.55
N ARG A 118 11.80 6.48 25.38
CA ARG A 118 11.73 5.26 24.60
C ARG A 118 11.43 5.54 23.14
N ILE A 119 12.04 4.70 22.26
CA ILE A 119 11.79 4.72 20.83
C ILE A 119 11.30 3.32 20.40
N LEU A 120 10.24 3.28 19.58
CA LEU A 120 9.68 2.07 18.99
C LEU A 120 9.67 2.25 17.48
N ILE A 121 10.27 1.32 16.73
CA ILE A 121 10.31 1.39 15.26
C ILE A 121 9.51 0.24 14.69
N ASP A 122 8.44 0.56 13.96
CA ASP A 122 7.54 -0.38 13.33
C ASP A 122 7.91 -0.66 11.87
N GLU A 123 7.50 -1.82 11.33
CA GLU A 123 7.77 -2.29 9.96
C GLU A 123 9.28 -2.35 9.65
N TYR A 124 10.08 -2.77 10.61
CA TYR A 124 11.55 -2.70 10.53
C TYR A 124 12.15 -3.51 9.36
N GLN A 125 11.46 -4.52 8.85
CA GLN A 125 11.86 -5.28 7.68
C GLN A 125 11.94 -4.45 6.38
N ASP A 126 11.42 -3.22 6.39
CA ASP A 126 11.46 -2.29 5.26
C ASP A 126 12.60 -1.24 5.40
N CYS A 127 13.37 -1.30 6.49
CA CYS A 127 14.51 -0.41 6.67
C CYS A 127 15.66 -0.78 5.72
N HIS A 128 16.23 0.24 5.07
CA HIS A 128 17.50 0.14 4.36
C HIS A 128 18.68 0.47 5.30
N ALA A 129 19.93 0.28 4.81
CA ALA A 129 21.14 0.37 5.64
C ALA A 129 21.25 1.67 6.45
N LEU A 130 21.00 2.84 5.87
CA LEU A 130 21.08 4.12 6.60
C LEU A 130 19.96 4.30 7.64
N GLN A 131 18.79 3.73 7.42
CA GLN A 131 17.73 3.73 8.44
C GLN A 131 18.05 2.77 9.58
N HIS A 132 18.74 1.68 9.30
CA HIS A 132 19.26 0.79 10.33
C HIS A 132 20.37 1.48 11.14
N GLU A 133 21.35 2.12 10.49
CA GLU A 133 22.38 2.92 11.16
C GLU A 133 21.76 4.01 12.07
N LEU A 134 20.73 4.70 11.57
CA LEU A 134 19.96 5.66 12.36
C LEU A 134 19.33 4.99 13.61
N ALA A 135 18.75 3.82 13.46
CA ALA A 135 18.13 3.09 14.57
C ALA A 135 19.16 2.63 15.62
N VAL A 136 20.34 2.21 15.17
CA VAL A 136 21.45 1.81 16.05
C VAL A 136 21.92 3.01 16.86
N VAL A 137 22.18 4.17 16.23
CA VAL A 137 22.59 5.39 16.94
C VAL A 137 21.48 5.88 17.89
N LEU A 138 20.21 5.76 17.52
CA LEU A 138 19.10 6.04 18.44
C LEU A 138 19.09 5.12 19.65
N ALA A 139 19.41 3.81 19.47
CA ALA A 139 19.48 2.85 20.56
C ALA A 139 20.66 3.09 21.53
N GLU A 140 21.75 3.67 21.06
CA GLU A 140 22.84 4.12 21.92
C GLU A 140 22.41 5.25 22.86
N ILE A 141 21.54 6.15 22.38
CA ILE A 141 21.08 7.34 23.10
C ILE A 141 19.89 7.00 24.01
N THR A 142 18.89 6.29 23.50
CA THR A 142 17.59 6.08 24.16
C THR A 142 17.16 4.63 24.01
N PRO A 143 16.56 3.98 25.02
CA PRO A 143 16.02 2.62 24.88
C PRO A 143 15.14 2.48 23.65
N THR A 144 15.54 1.56 22.73
CA THR A 144 14.92 1.40 21.42
C THR A 144 14.54 -0.04 21.16
N LEU A 145 13.28 -0.28 20.77
CA LEU A 145 12.77 -1.58 20.33
C LEU A 145 12.35 -1.50 18.87
N ILE A 146 12.65 -2.53 18.11
CA ILE A 146 12.24 -2.65 16.73
C ILE A 146 11.20 -3.78 16.57
N PHE A 147 10.23 -3.57 15.69
CA PHE A 147 9.14 -4.50 15.43
C PHE A 147 9.03 -4.76 13.92
N GLY A 148 8.98 -6.02 13.55
CA GLY A 148 8.85 -6.36 12.14
C GLY A 148 8.58 -7.83 11.88
N ASP A 149 8.36 -8.16 10.62
CA ASP A 149 8.24 -9.54 10.15
C ASP A 149 9.19 -9.75 8.96
N PRO A 150 10.26 -10.52 9.11
CA PRO A 150 11.20 -10.81 8.01
C PRO A 150 10.51 -11.31 6.74
N MET A 151 9.42 -12.06 6.91
CA MET A 151 8.63 -12.61 5.80
C MET A 151 7.78 -11.56 5.08
N GLN A 152 7.64 -10.34 5.61
CA GLN A 152 6.98 -9.21 4.95
C GLN A 152 7.96 -8.21 4.32
N GLY A 153 9.26 -8.46 4.36
CA GLY A 153 10.28 -7.68 3.65
C GLY A 153 10.30 -8.02 2.16
N ILE A 154 9.45 -7.37 1.37
CA ILE A 154 9.26 -7.64 -0.06
C ILE A 154 9.83 -6.55 -0.98
N PHE A 155 10.58 -5.59 -0.42
CA PHE A 155 11.22 -4.50 -1.17
C PHE A 155 12.67 -4.83 -1.60
N GLU A 156 13.00 -6.09 -1.80
CA GLU A 156 14.34 -6.57 -2.18
C GLU A 156 14.87 -5.93 -3.49
N PHE A 157 13.98 -5.42 -4.32
CA PHE A 157 14.34 -4.70 -5.54
C PHE A 157 14.89 -3.27 -5.30
N ALA A 158 14.69 -2.71 -4.11
CA ALA A 158 15.11 -1.33 -3.77
C ALA A 158 16.55 -1.26 -3.24
N GLY A 159 17.30 -2.35 -3.28
CA GLY A 159 18.69 -2.43 -2.82
C GLY A 159 18.97 -3.65 -1.95
N ALA A 160 20.18 -3.75 -1.41
CA ALA A 160 20.56 -4.83 -0.50
C ALA A 160 19.68 -4.78 0.76
N THR A 161 18.82 -5.77 0.94
CA THR A 161 18.03 -5.93 2.17
C THR A 161 18.92 -6.39 3.31
N LEU A 162 18.68 -5.86 4.49
CA LEU A 162 19.37 -6.28 5.69
C LEU A 162 18.83 -7.67 6.13
N SER A 163 19.74 -8.60 6.33
CA SER A 163 19.38 -9.89 6.91
C SER A 163 19.06 -9.71 8.40
N TRP A 164 17.99 -10.34 8.88
CA TRP A 164 17.67 -10.33 10.30
C TRP A 164 18.69 -11.09 11.11
N LYS A 165 19.15 -12.25 10.62
CA LYS A 165 20.13 -13.11 11.34
C LYS A 165 21.55 -12.60 11.27
N GLY A 166 21.95 -11.97 10.16
CA GLY A 166 23.34 -11.57 9.92
C GLY A 166 23.64 -10.08 10.12
N HIS A 167 22.62 -9.25 10.40
CA HIS A 167 22.82 -7.79 10.59
C HIS A 167 21.94 -7.27 11.74
N ILE A 168 20.60 -7.44 11.61
CA ILE A 168 19.69 -6.79 12.54
C ILE A 168 19.81 -7.36 13.95
N HIS A 169 19.98 -8.69 14.12
CA HIS A 169 20.08 -9.30 15.44
C HIS A 169 21.44 -9.08 16.13
N ASP A 170 22.46 -8.64 15.40
CA ASP A 170 23.73 -8.26 16.00
C ASP A 170 23.58 -6.95 16.82
N ASP A 171 22.77 -6.01 16.34
CA ASP A 171 22.52 -4.72 17.00
C ASP A 171 21.26 -4.74 17.87
N PHE A 172 20.26 -5.50 17.47
CA PHE A 172 18.97 -5.67 18.18
C PHE A 172 18.71 -7.17 18.50
N PRO A 173 19.18 -7.67 19.63
CA PRO A 173 18.96 -9.06 20.02
C PRO A 173 17.48 -9.42 20.04
N LEU A 174 17.15 -10.68 19.68
CA LEU A 174 15.77 -11.14 19.66
C LEU A 174 15.14 -11.04 21.06
N ALA A 175 14.18 -10.15 21.23
CA ALA A 175 13.41 -9.93 22.45
C ALA A 175 12.18 -10.85 22.56
N GLY A 176 11.74 -11.40 21.44
CA GLY A 176 10.63 -12.36 21.39
C GLY A 176 9.90 -12.37 20.07
N SER A 177 8.95 -13.30 19.95
CA SER A 177 8.06 -13.41 18.79
C SER A 177 6.61 -13.42 19.23
N LEU A 178 5.74 -12.80 18.44
CA LEU A 178 4.29 -12.88 18.61
C LEU A 178 3.80 -14.17 17.95
N ASP A 179 3.04 -14.97 18.69
CA ASP A 179 2.65 -16.34 18.33
C ASP A 179 1.15 -16.53 18.08
N THR A 180 0.33 -15.52 18.41
CA THR A 180 -1.12 -15.63 18.35
C THR A 180 -1.71 -14.84 17.19
N PRO A 181 -2.39 -15.49 16.21
CA PRO A 181 -2.92 -14.85 15.01
C PRO A 181 -4.25 -14.12 15.28
N HIS A 182 -4.21 -12.99 15.95
CA HIS A 182 -5.38 -12.22 16.39
C HIS A 182 -6.27 -11.70 15.26
N ARG A 183 -5.73 -11.48 14.06
CA ARG A 183 -6.49 -10.99 12.89
C ARG A 183 -7.71 -11.84 12.58
N TRP A 184 -7.61 -13.12 12.78
CA TRP A 184 -8.63 -14.11 12.41
C TRP A 184 -9.59 -14.45 13.57
N ASN A 185 -9.33 -13.94 14.78
CA ASN A 185 -10.20 -14.17 15.91
C ASN A 185 -11.61 -13.61 15.63
N GLY A 186 -12.64 -14.45 15.85
CA GLY A 186 -14.03 -14.10 15.56
C GLY A 186 -14.41 -14.05 14.08
N LYS A 187 -13.47 -14.38 13.15
CA LYS A 187 -13.72 -14.46 11.71
C LYS A 187 -13.49 -15.86 11.17
N ASN A 188 -12.25 -16.31 11.12
CA ASN A 188 -11.86 -17.66 10.68
C ASN A 188 -10.53 -18.06 11.35
N PRO A 189 -10.54 -18.57 12.59
CA PRO A 189 -9.34 -18.96 13.32
C PRO A 189 -8.53 -20.07 12.60
N ASP A 190 -9.20 -21.00 11.92
CA ASP A 190 -8.56 -22.08 11.19
C ASP A 190 -7.71 -21.56 10.02
N LEU A 191 -8.20 -20.52 9.32
CA LEU A 191 -7.42 -19.83 8.30
C LEU A 191 -6.19 -19.16 8.90
N GLY A 192 -6.34 -18.53 10.06
CA GLY A 192 -5.20 -17.93 10.79
C GLY A 192 -4.13 -18.96 11.14
N ALA A 193 -4.54 -20.10 11.67
CA ALA A 193 -3.64 -21.22 11.99
C ALA A 193 -2.97 -21.80 10.74
N TRP A 194 -3.70 -21.91 9.64
CA TRP A 194 -3.15 -22.36 8.35
C TRP A 194 -2.12 -21.38 7.80
N VAL A 195 -2.38 -20.07 7.84
CA VAL A 195 -1.43 -19.04 7.41
C VAL A 195 -0.16 -19.08 8.24
N ALA A 196 -0.27 -19.27 9.57
CA ALA A 196 0.88 -19.40 10.45
C ALA A 196 1.73 -20.63 10.11
N ARG A 197 1.12 -21.81 9.98
CA ARG A 197 1.83 -23.05 9.56
C ARG A 197 2.46 -22.91 8.17
N THR A 198 1.76 -22.27 7.24
CA THR A 198 2.27 -22.04 5.88
C THR A 198 3.48 -21.10 5.90
N ARG A 199 3.48 -20.08 6.78
CA ARG A 199 4.65 -19.23 7.00
C ARG A 199 5.87 -20.04 7.40
N ASP A 200 5.72 -20.97 8.34
CA ASP A 200 6.83 -21.79 8.81
C ASP A 200 7.35 -22.73 7.71
N LYS A 201 6.45 -23.34 6.93
CA LYS A 201 6.81 -24.13 5.74
C LYS A 201 7.58 -23.30 4.70
N LEU A 202 7.13 -22.05 4.45
CA LEU A 202 7.81 -21.13 3.53
C LEU A 202 9.23 -20.79 4.01
N ILE A 203 9.41 -20.53 5.29
CA ILE A 203 10.73 -20.27 5.91
C ILE A 203 11.64 -21.51 5.78
N ALA A 204 11.09 -22.70 5.95
CA ALA A 204 11.82 -23.96 5.84
C ALA A 204 12.10 -24.37 4.37
N GLY A 205 11.42 -23.75 3.39
CA GLY A 205 11.45 -24.15 1.97
C GLY A 205 10.73 -25.46 1.71
N GLU A 206 9.77 -25.80 2.58
CA GLU A 206 8.97 -27.01 2.49
C GLU A 206 7.84 -26.86 1.48
N ARG A 207 7.37 -28.02 1.00
CA ARG A 207 6.24 -28.10 0.07
C ARG A 207 4.92 -27.78 0.77
N ILE A 208 4.08 -26.98 0.12
CA ILE A 208 2.74 -26.62 0.58
C ILE A 208 1.73 -27.42 -0.22
N ASP A 209 0.85 -28.16 0.46
CA ASP A 209 -0.31 -28.81 -0.15
C ASP A 209 -1.51 -27.85 -0.07
N LEU A 210 -2.04 -27.44 -1.21
CA LEU A 210 -3.16 -26.51 -1.30
C LEU A 210 -4.53 -27.15 -0.97
N MET A 211 -4.56 -28.47 -0.81
CA MET A 211 -5.76 -29.16 -0.31
C MET A 211 -5.74 -29.36 1.21
N ASP A 212 -4.65 -29.01 1.88
CA ASP A 212 -4.50 -29.14 3.33
C ASP A 212 -4.91 -27.82 4.01
N GLY A 213 -6.14 -27.75 4.47
CA GLY A 213 -6.60 -26.62 5.28
C GLY A 213 -7.95 -26.01 4.86
N PRO A 214 -8.31 -24.89 5.50
CA PRO A 214 -9.62 -24.24 5.32
C PRO A 214 -9.66 -23.30 4.10
N ILE A 215 -8.83 -23.58 3.10
CA ILE A 215 -8.77 -22.79 1.86
C ILE A 215 -9.53 -23.50 0.74
N ALA A 216 -10.06 -22.74 -0.21
CA ALA A 216 -10.64 -23.29 -1.41
C ALA A 216 -9.57 -23.40 -2.50
N PHE A 217 -9.12 -24.63 -2.79
CA PHE A 217 -8.25 -24.89 -3.92
C PHE A 217 -9.06 -25.02 -5.21
N ARG A 218 -8.57 -24.42 -6.29
CA ARG A 218 -9.09 -24.55 -7.66
C ARG A 218 -7.94 -24.87 -8.60
N GLU A 219 -8.10 -25.92 -9.39
CA GLU A 219 -7.17 -26.19 -10.49
C GLU A 219 -7.49 -25.21 -11.64
N ALA A 220 -6.50 -24.45 -12.09
CA ALA A 220 -6.63 -23.50 -13.17
C ALA A 220 -5.29 -23.35 -13.88
N ASP A 221 -5.35 -23.30 -15.22
CA ASP A 221 -4.16 -23.18 -16.07
C ASP A 221 -3.69 -21.73 -16.23
N ASP A 222 -4.57 -20.76 -16.02
CA ASP A 222 -4.23 -19.33 -16.08
C ASP A 222 -5.01 -18.48 -15.07
N ALA A 223 -4.60 -17.22 -14.93
CA ALA A 223 -5.18 -16.26 -14.01
C ALA A 223 -6.53 -15.67 -14.48
N PHE A 224 -6.97 -15.93 -15.72
CA PHE A 224 -8.09 -15.24 -16.36
C PHE A 224 -9.40 -16.04 -16.33
N GLU A 225 -9.45 -17.10 -15.58
CA GLU A 225 -10.69 -17.80 -15.27
C GLU A 225 -11.62 -16.92 -14.44
N MET A 226 -12.51 -16.18 -15.09
CA MET A 226 -13.36 -15.19 -14.41
C MET A 226 -14.28 -15.80 -13.36
N GLY A 227 -14.65 -17.09 -13.47
CA GLY A 227 -15.34 -17.81 -12.42
C GLY A 227 -14.65 -17.73 -11.06
N LEU A 228 -13.30 -17.75 -11.02
CA LEU A 228 -12.54 -17.59 -9.77
C LEU A 228 -12.88 -16.31 -9.02
N LEU A 229 -13.13 -15.22 -9.75
CA LEU A 229 -13.44 -13.91 -9.17
C LEU A 229 -14.92 -13.76 -8.83
N PHE A 230 -15.80 -14.32 -9.67
CA PHE A 230 -17.24 -14.03 -9.62
C PHE A 230 -18.09 -15.15 -9.02
N ASP A 231 -17.62 -16.40 -9.00
CA ASP A 231 -18.36 -17.50 -8.41
C ASP A 231 -18.66 -17.24 -6.93
N GLY A 232 -19.95 -17.24 -6.59
CA GLY A 232 -20.44 -16.98 -5.24
C GLY A 232 -20.21 -15.51 -4.76
N ILE A 233 -19.99 -14.57 -5.68
CA ILE A 233 -19.70 -13.17 -5.33
C ILE A 233 -20.85 -12.50 -4.57
N ASP A 234 -22.11 -12.85 -4.91
CA ASP A 234 -23.29 -12.27 -4.28
C ASP A 234 -23.51 -12.79 -2.85
N SER A 235 -22.95 -13.95 -2.52
CA SER A 235 -22.96 -14.50 -1.16
C SER A 235 -21.80 -13.99 -0.29
N ARG A 236 -20.79 -13.33 -0.88
CA ARG A 236 -19.61 -12.81 -0.18
C ARG A 236 -19.83 -11.37 0.27
N ASN A 237 -20.33 -11.21 1.47
CA ASN A 237 -20.43 -9.89 2.10
C ASN A 237 -19.05 -9.38 2.56
N GLY A 238 -18.73 -8.13 2.28
CA GLY A 238 -17.49 -7.49 2.71
C GLY A 238 -16.50 -7.17 1.59
N SER A 239 -15.27 -6.89 1.99
CA SER A 239 -14.20 -6.51 1.07
C SER A 239 -13.59 -7.72 0.38
N GLN A 240 -13.28 -7.59 -0.91
CA GLN A 240 -12.71 -8.67 -1.72
C GLN A 240 -11.44 -8.21 -2.43
N ALA A 241 -10.42 -9.07 -2.48
CA ALA A 241 -9.21 -8.81 -3.24
C ALA A 241 -8.84 -9.98 -4.14
N ALA A 242 -8.53 -9.70 -5.40
CA ALA A 242 -7.79 -10.60 -6.27
C ALA A 242 -6.32 -10.19 -6.25
N ILE A 243 -5.43 -11.12 -5.91
CA ILE A 243 -4.01 -10.81 -5.68
C ILE A 243 -3.15 -11.63 -6.64
N HIS A 244 -2.34 -10.93 -7.45
CA HIS A 244 -1.37 -11.56 -8.33
C HIS A 244 -0.01 -10.87 -8.20
N CYS A 245 1.11 -11.62 -8.32
CA CYS A 245 2.45 -11.05 -8.17
C CYS A 245 2.82 -10.08 -9.30
N ARG A 246 2.26 -10.25 -10.51
CA ARG A 246 2.57 -9.44 -11.69
C ARG A 246 1.54 -8.34 -11.91
N ARG A 247 2.01 -7.10 -11.94
CA ARG A 247 1.19 -5.91 -12.17
C ARG A 247 0.44 -5.94 -13.51
N GLY A 248 1.11 -6.41 -14.57
CA GLY A 248 0.47 -6.53 -15.90
C GLY A 248 -0.78 -7.41 -15.86
N VAL A 249 -0.69 -8.55 -15.15
CA VAL A 249 -1.83 -9.47 -14.96
C VAL A 249 -2.92 -8.81 -14.11
N CYS A 250 -2.58 -8.09 -13.04
CA CYS A 250 -3.56 -7.35 -12.23
C CYS A 250 -4.36 -6.35 -13.09
N ASN A 251 -3.70 -5.61 -13.96
CA ASN A 251 -4.35 -4.66 -14.86
C ASN A 251 -5.26 -5.36 -15.89
N GLN A 252 -4.84 -6.50 -16.42
CA GLN A 252 -5.64 -7.30 -17.35
C GLN A 252 -6.86 -7.90 -16.66
N LEU A 253 -6.71 -8.43 -15.42
CA LEU A 253 -7.83 -8.92 -14.61
C LEU A 253 -8.86 -7.83 -14.32
N ALA A 254 -8.41 -6.63 -13.95
CA ALA A 254 -9.30 -5.50 -13.72
C ALA A 254 -10.08 -5.11 -15.00
N ARG A 255 -9.43 -5.14 -16.16
CA ARG A 255 -10.07 -4.91 -17.45
C ARG A 255 -11.06 -6.02 -17.80
N ALA A 256 -10.64 -7.28 -17.69
CA ALA A 256 -11.47 -8.45 -18.01
C ALA A 256 -12.71 -8.54 -17.11
N SER A 257 -12.61 -8.12 -15.85
CA SER A 257 -13.73 -8.06 -14.91
C SER A 257 -14.79 -7.01 -15.27
N SER A 258 -14.58 -6.23 -16.33
CA SER A 258 -15.54 -5.21 -16.80
C SER A 258 -15.99 -4.22 -15.71
N GLY A 259 -15.07 -3.83 -14.84
CA GLY A 259 -15.34 -2.91 -13.73
C GLY A 259 -15.87 -3.59 -12.47
N GLY A 260 -16.05 -4.91 -12.48
CA GLY A 260 -16.41 -5.70 -11.29
C GLY A 260 -15.33 -5.65 -10.21
N PHE A 261 -14.05 -5.58 -10.62
CA PHE A 261 -12.90 -5.36 -9.76
C PHE A 261 -12.10 -4.14 -10.24
N GLN A 262 -11.56 -3.36 -9.31
CA GLN A 262 -10.77 -2.17 -9.60
C GLN A 262 -9.30 -2.40 -9.24
N ALA A 263 -8.39 -2.04 -10.15
CA ALA A 263 -6.96 -2.10 -9.88
C ALA A 263 -6.56 -1.00 -8.88
N ILE A 264 -5.75 -1.36 -7.88
CA ILE A 264 -5.01 -0.41 -7.06
C ILE A 264 -3.69 -0.11 -7.76
N GLU A 265 -3.32 1.15 -7.84
CA GLU A 265 -2.11 1.57 -8.51
C GLU A 265 -1.16 2.33 -7.58
N GLU A 266 0.11 1.89 -7.59
CA GLU A 266 1.20 2.60 -6.92
C GLU A 266 1.45 3.97 -7.56
N MET A 267 1.23 4.08 -8.85
CA MET A 267 1.54 5.26 -9.65
C MET A 267 0.33 6.16 -9.94
N ALA A 268 -0.80 5.98 -9.23
CA ALA A 268 -1.96 6.86 -9.42
C ALA A 268 -1.58 8.35 -9.27
N ALA A 269 -0.75 8.67 -8.29
CA ALA A 269 -0.24 10.01 -8.07
C ALA A 269 0.66 10.52 -9.22
N ASN A 270 1.54 9.67 -9.76
CA ASN A 270 2.42 10.06 -10.86
C ASN A 270 1.65 10.24 -12.17
N ARG A 271 0.63 9.41 -12.40
CA ARG A 271 -0.23 9.52 -13.58
C ARG A 271 -1.16 10.72 -13.51
N LEU A 272 -1.73 10.99 -12.32
CA LEU A 272 -2.48 12.21 -12.08
C LEU A 272 -1.60 13.44 -12.31
N HIS A 273 -0.36 13.41 -11.80
CA HIS A 273 0.59 14.50 -12.02
C HIS A 273 0.97 14.67 -13.49
N ALA A 274 1.21 13.57 -14.21
CA ALA A 274 1.50 13.61 -15.65
C ALA A 274 0.32 14.19 -16.45
N PHE A 275 -0.92 13.77 -16.14
CA PHE A 275 -2.12 14.38 -16.72
C PHE A 275 -2.20 15.86 -16.42
N ALA A 276 -2.03 16.26 -15.16
CA ALA A 276 -2.10 17.63 -14.71
C ALA A 276 -1.04 18.51 -15.40
N THR A 277 0.20 18.04 -15.47
CA THR A 277 1.30 18.73 -16.16
C THR A 277 1.02 18.87 -17.67
N ALA A 278 0.52 17.81 -18.31
CA ALA A 278 0.16 17.86 -19.73
C ALA A 278 -1.02 18.83 -20.00
N TRP A 279 -1.99 18.91 -19.08
CA TRP A 279 -3.07 19.85 -19.13
C TRP A 279 -2.58 21.30 -19.02
N ASP A 280 -1.73 21.59 -18.05
CA ASP A 280 -1.22 22.95 -17.76
C ASP A 280 -0.22 23.43 -18.81
N ALA A 281 0.59 22.52 -19.39
CA ALA A 281 1.58 22.86 -20.42
C ALA A 281 0.98 23.32 -21.74
N SER A 282 -0.33 23.15 -21.93
CA SER A 282 -1.00 23.41 -23.22
C SER A 282 -2.27 24.23 -23.03
N PRO A 283 -2.17 25.51 -22.64
CA PRO A 283 -3.34 26.38 -22.55
C PRO A 283 -4.00 26.62 -23.92
N GLU A 284 -3.27 26.43 -25.01
CA GLU A 284 -3.76 26.64 -26.38
C GLU A 284 -3.95 25.31 -27.11
N ASN A 285 -5.20 25.04 -27.50
CA ASN A 285 -5.68 24.15 -28.56
C ASN A 285 -5.08 22.73 -28.74
N GLY A 286 -5.93 21.73 -28.72
CA GLY A 286 -5.66 20.35 -29.16
C GLY A 286 -4.94 19.47 -28.14
N ASN A 287 -3.92 19.97 -27.46
CA ASN A 287 -3.10 19.18 -26.54
C ASN A 287 -3.82 18.87 -25.19
N ARG A 288 -4.72 19.74 -24.71
CA ARG A 288 -5.59 19.46 -23.56
C ARG A 288 -6.50 18.27 -23.82
N LEU A 289 -7.10 18.23 -25.01
CA LEU A 289 -7.95 17.11 -25.42
C LEU A 289 -7.13 15.82 -25.57
N ALA A 290 -5.88 15.90 -26.04
CA ALA A 290 -4.97 14.76 -26.08
C ALA A 290 -4.63 14.21 -24.69
N ALA A 291 -4.36 15.09 -23.70
CA ALA A 291 -4.13 14.71 -22.31
C ALA A 291 -5.35 14.00 -21.70
N VAL A 292 -6.57 14.53 -21.97
CA VAL A 292 -7.82 13.92 -21.52
C VAL A 292 -8.07 12.56 -22.19
N LYS A 293 -7.84 12.43 -23.49
CA LYS A 293 -7.96 11.16 -24.21
C LYS A 293 -7.00 10.11 -23.65
N ALA A 294 -5.75 10.48 -23.42
CA ALA A 294 -4.75 9.59 -22.86
C ALA A 294 -5.17 9.09 -21.45
N LEU A 295 -5.66 9.98 -20.59
CA LEU A 295 -6.17 9.61 -19.27
C LEU A 295 -7.39 8.68 -19.36
N MET A 296 -8.33 8.97 -20.29
CA MET A 296 -9.50 8.12 -20.50
C MET A 296 -9.13 6.74 -21.03
N GLU A 297 -8.21 6.64 -21.97
CA GLU A 297 -7.72 5.36 -22.50
C GLU A 297 -7.03 4.52 -21.42
N GLU A 298 -6.33 5.18 -20.50
CA GLU A 298 -5.75 4.49 -19.36
C GLU A 298 -6.78 3.99 -18.35
N CYS A 299 -7.89 4.70 -18.14
CA CYS A 299 -8.84 4.44 -17.06
C CYS A 299 -10.08 3.67 -17.49
N VAL A 300 -10.43 3.70 -18.78
CA VAL A 300 -11.71 3.20 -19.28
C VAL A 300 -11.52 2.06 -20.26
N ASN A 301 -12.21 0.95 -20.00
CA ASN A 301 -12.35 -0.13 -20.97
C ASN A 301 -13.61 0.11 -21.82
N LYS A 302 -13.43 0.25 -23.12
CA LYS A 302 -14.51 0.46 -24.10
C LYS A 302 -14.83 -0.88 -24.77
N LYS A 303 -16.01 -1.46 -24.48
CA LYS A 303 -16.47 -2.65 -25.21
C LYS A 303 -16.96 -2.23 -26.59
N PRO A 304 -16.56 -2.96 -27.66
CA PRO A 304 -17.06 -2.69 -29.00
C PRO A 304 -18.59 -2.90 -29.07
N ALA A 305 -19.22 -2.28 -30.05
CA ALA A 305 -20.63 -2.60 -30.37
C ALA A 305 -20.68 -4.07 -30.82
N LEU A 306 -21.72 -4.80 -30.39
CA LEU A 306 -21.97 -6.12 -30.96
C LEU A 306 -22.47 -5.91 -32.38
N ASP A 307 -21.86 -6.63 -33.34
CA ASP A 307 -22.30 -6.61 -34.74
C ASP A 307 -23.79 -6.93 -34.83
N GLY A 308 -24.56 -6.11 -35.59
CA GLY A 308 -26.00 -6.30 -35.80
C GLY A 308 -26.91 -5.73 -34.72
N THR A 309 -26.40 -5.08 -33.66
CA THR A 309 -27.27 -4.37 -32.69
C THR A 309 -27.57 -2.95 -33.16
N THR A 310 -28.86 -2.58 -33.18
CA THR A 310 -29.28 -1.19 -33.38
C THR A 310 -28.64 -0.31 -32.29
N PRO A 311 -28.04 0.85 -32.65
CA PRO A 311 -27.52 1.78 -31.65
C PRO A 311 -28.63 2.16 -30.66
N ASP A 312 -28.33 2.06 -29.36
CA ASP A 312 -29.19 2.63 -28.35
C ASP A 312 -29.21 4.16 -28.53
N LEU A 313 -30.39 4.70 -28.82
CA LEU A 313 -30.57 6.15 -29.05
C LEU A 313 -30.09 6.98 -27.86
N GLY A 314 -30.24 6.45 -26.64
CA GLY A 314 -29.70 7.10 -25.42
C GLY A 314 -28.18 7.13 -25.39
N ASP A 315 -27.52 6.02 -25.75
CA ASP A 315 -26.06 5.98 -25.84
C ASP A 315 -25.51 6.87 -26.96
N GLN A 316 -26.23 6.97 -28.08
CA GLN A 316 -25.86 7.88 -29.19
C GLN A 316 -25.96 9.34 -28.75
N ALA A 317 -27.05 9.75 -28.07
CA ALA A 317 -27.19 11.12 -27.56
C ALA A 317 -26.06 11.50 -26.58
N VAL A 318 -25.67 10.59 -25.70
CA VAL A 318 -24.50 10.79 -24.80
C VAL A 318 -23.21 10.90 -25.60
N ALA A 319 -23.03 10.10 -26.66
CA ALA A 319 -21.85 10.19 -27.52
C ALA A 319 -21.76 11.54 -28.24
N ASP A 320 -22.89 12.02 -28.77
CA ASP A 320 -22.96 13.31 -29.49
C ASP A 320 -22.66 14.48 -28.53
N GLU A 321 -23.20 14.43 -27.31
CA GLU A 321 -22.89 15.43 -26.28
C GLU A 321 -21.41 15.36 -25.84
N MET A 322 -20.83 14.16 -25.72
CA MET A 322 -19.38 14.01 -25.44
C MET A 322 -18.52 14.62 -26.54
N ASN A 323 -18.88 14.41 -27.80
CA ASN A 323 -18.16 14.99 -28.95
C ASN A 323 -18.28 16.53 -28.95
N ALA A 324 -19.47 17.07 -28.69
CA ALA A 324 -19.69 18.52 -28.56
C ALA A 324 -18.87 19.11 -27.41
N THR A 325 -18.89 18.46 -26.23
CA THR A 325 -18.11 18.90 -25.07
C THR A 325 -16.58 18.79 -25.32
N ALA A 326 -16.12 17.75 -26.00
CA ALA A 326 -14.71 17.61 -26.40
C ALA A 326 -14.29 18.71 -27.40
N LYS A 327 -15.20 19.13 -28.28
CA LYS A 327 -14.93 20.23 -29.20
C LYS A 327 -14.75 21.55 -28.43
N THR A 328 -15.62 21.86 -27.47
CA THR A 328 -15.49 23.09 -26.66
C THR A 328 -14.21 23.09 -25.83
N LEU A 329 -13.72 21.92 -25.37
CA LEU A 329 -12.41 21.81 -24.73
C LEU A 329 -11.25 22.15 -25.67
N SER A 330 -11.36 21.81 -26.96
CA SER A 330 -10.35 22.16 -27.96
C SER A 330 -10.37 23.66 -28.33
N GLU A 331 -11.46 24.35 -28.03
CA GLU A 331 -11.65 25.83 -28.24
C GLU A 331 -11.20 26.68 -27.05
N GLY A 332 -10.59 26.06 -26.02
CA GLY A 332 -9.98 26.74 -24.87
C GLY A 332 -10.86 26.79 -23.60
N ASN A 333 -11.99 26.06 -23.57
CA ASN A 333 -12.83 25.98 -22.38
C ASN A 333 -12.23 25.08 -21.28
N GLY A 334 -12.61 25.35 -20.03
CA GLY A 334 -11.88 24.96 -18.85
C GLY A 334 -12.38 23.70 -18.11
N ALA A 335 -12.21 23.73 -16.80
CA ALA A 335 -12.43 22.61 -15.89
C ALA A 335 -13.89 22.12 -15.84
N ALA A 336 -14.89 23.02 -15.97
CA ALA A 336 -16.31 22.66 -15.98
C ALA A 336 -16.68 21.71 -17.13
N GLN A 337 -16.19 21.97 -18.35
CA GLN A 337 -16.40 21.12 -19.52
C GLN A 337 -15.71 19.77 -19.36
N LEU A 338 -14.56 19.76 -18.70
CA LEU A 338 -13.84 18.51 -18.40
C LEU A 338 -14.63 17.66 -17.38
N LEU A 339 -15.18 18.26 -16.32
CA LEU A 339 -16.07 17.55 -15.38
C LEU A 339 -17.30 16.98 -16.11
N ARG A 340 -17.89 17.75 -17.03
CA ARG A 340 -19.02 17.29 -17.84
C ARG A 340 -18.63 16.07 -18.69
N LEU A 341 -17.47 16.11 -19.33
CA LEU A 341 -16.96 14.99 -20.11
C LEU A 341 -16.77 13.72 -19.27
N PHE A 342 -16.25 13.85 -18.05
CA PHE A 342 -16.12 12.75 -17.11
C PHE A 342 -17.47 12.18 -16.68
N ALA A 343 -18.46 13.04 -16.43
CA ALA A 343 -19.82 12.61 -16.10
C ALA A 343 -20.46 11.85 -17.26
N LEU A 344 -20.36 12.36 -18.49
CA LEU A 344 -20.88 11.71 -19.69
C LEU A 344 -20.21 10.35 -19.95
N ALA A 345 -18.89 10.24 -19.71
CA ALA A 345 -18.19 8.97 -19.83
C ALA A 345 -18.73 7.88 -18.91
N ARG A 346 -19.22 8.26 -17.72
CA ARG A 346 -19.89 7.33 -16.79
C ARG A 346 -21.26 6.87 -17.25
N MET A 347 -21.95 7.68 -18.05
CA MET A 347 -23.28 7.38 -18.57
C MET A 347 -23.23 6.39 -19.74
N ARG A 348 -22.06 6.18 -20.36
CA ARG A 348 -21.89 5.24 -21.47
C ARG A 348 -22.02 3.78 -21.00
N PRO A 349 -23.03 2.99 -21.42
CA PRO A 349 -23.26 1.64 -20.92
C PRO A 349 -22.10 0.68 -21.22
N ARG A 350 -21.40 0.91 -22.32
CA ARG A 350 -20.28 0.07 -22.80
C ARG A 350 -18.91 0.52 -22.30
N TRP A 351 -18.85 1.61 -21.53
CA TRP A 351 -17.63 2.12 -20.93
C TRP A 351 -17.55 1.71 -19.47
N LYS A 352 -16.46 1.05 -19.09
CA LYS A 352 -16.25 0.60 -17.70
C LYS A 352 -14.95 1.17 -17.17
N ILE A 353 -15.06 1.93 -16.09
CA ILE A 353 -13.90 2.49 -15.41
C ILE A 353 -13.26 1.39 -14.58
N PHE A 354 -12.08 0.93 -14.97
CA PHE A 354 -11.33 -0.11 -14.26
C PHE A 354 -10.23 0.46 -13.36
N ARG A 355 -9.82 1.72 -13.57
CA ARG A 355 -8.89 2.45 -12.70
C ARG A 355 -9.62 3.57 -11.97
N GLY A 356 -10.49 3.17 -11.07
CA GLY A 356 -11.38 4.11 -10.38
C GLY A 356 -10.68 5.06 -9.41
N GLU A 357 -9.46 4.75 -8.95
CA GLU A 357 -8.70 5.64 -8.07
C GLU A 357 -8.20 6.87 -8.83
N ILE A 358 -7.47 6.67 -9.93
CA ILE A 358 -7.00 7.77 -10.77
C ILE A 358 -8.16 8.62 -11.28
N TRP A 359 -9.24 7.96 -11.71
CA TRP A 359 -10.44 8.64 -12.17
C TRP A 359 -11.02 9.59 -11.11
N ARG A 360 -11.23 9.09 -9.89
CA ARG A 360 -11.77 9.92 -8.79
C ARG A 360 -10.83 11.04 -8.38
N ASP A 361 -9.53 10.79 -8.36
CA ASP A 361 -8.55 11.80 -7.98
C ASP A 361 -8.43 12.88 -9.07
N ALA A 362 -8.55 12.51 -10.35
CA ALA A 362 -8.64 13.46 -11.44
C ALA A 362 -9.92 14.32 -11.34
N GLU A 363 -11.09 13.72 -11.09
CA GLU A 363 -12.33 14.48 -10.88
C GLU A 363 -12.22 15.47 -9.72
N ARG A 364 -11.57 15.06 -8.61
CA ARG A 364 -11.34 15.96 -7.49
C ARG A 364 -10.41 17.12 -7.84
N ALA A 365 -9.31 16.83 -8.54
CA ALA A 365 -8.37 17.86 -8.97
C ALA A 365 -9.04 18.86 -9.94
N ILE A 366 -9.81 18.35 -10.90
CA ILE A 366 -10.59 19.19 -11.81
C ILE A 366 -11.58 20.05 -11.03
N GLY A 367 -12.26 19.50 -10.02
CA GLY A 367 -13.19 20.23 -9.16
C GLY A 367 -12.52 21.31 -8.30
N GLU A 368 -11.25 21.15 -7.88
CA GLU A 368 -10.50 22.20 -7.18
C GLU A 368 -10.21 23.39 -8.12
N VAL A 369 -9.88 23.12 -9.39
CA VAL A 369 -9.65 24.15 -10.40
C VAL A 369 -10.97 24.83 -10.78
N ASP A 370 -12.04 24.05 -11.02
CA ASP A 370 -13.36 24.58 -11.39
C ASP A 370 -13.95 25.49 -10.32
N ALA A 371 -13.73 25.15 -9.05
CA ALA A 371 -14.16 25.96 -7.91
C ALA A 371 -13.23 27.15 -7.60
N GLY A 372 -12.18 27.38 -8.39
CA GLY A 372 -11.23 28.47 -8.19
C GLY A 372 -10.37 28.35 -6.93
N ARG A 373 -10.26 27.15 -6.35
CA ARG A 373 -9.42 26.91 -5.15
C ARG A 373 -7.95 26.62 -5.50
N CYS A 374 -7.68 26.23 -6.73
CA CYS A 374 -6.35 26.08 -7.29
C CYS A 374 -6.30 26.80 -8.66
N GLU A 375 -5.18 27.43 -8.96
CA GLU A 375 -4.97 28.12 -10.24
C GLU A 375 -4.61 27.14 -11.36
N THR A 376 -3.89 26.06 -11.04
CA THR A 376 -3.43 25.07 -12.01
C THR A 376 -3.88 23.66 -11.65
N MET A 377 -3.96 22.79 -12.66
CA MET A 377 -4.27 21.38 -12.48
C MET A 377 -3.17 20.65 -11.70
N THR A 378 -1.91 21.06 -11.89
CA THR A 378 -0.76 20.52 -11.16
C THR A 378 -0.83 20.83 -9.68
N GLU A 379 -1.20 22.07 -9.31
CA GLU A 379 -1.46 22.44 -7.92
C GLU A 379 -2.59 21.60 -7.32
N ALA A 380 -3.71 21.52 -8.02
CA ALA A 380 -4.88 20.74 -7.60
C ALA A 380 -4.55 19.26 -7.39
N ALA A 381 -3.79 18.66 -8.30
CA ALA A 381 -3.31 17.28 -8.17
C ALA A 381 -2.44 17.11 -6.90
N GLY A 382 -1.60 18.09 -6.58
CA GLY A 382 -0.82 18.14 -5.34
C GLY A 382 -1.68 18.16 -4.09
N VAL A 383 -2.71 19.02 -4.06
CA VAL A 383 -3.69 19.13 -2.97
C VAL A 383 -4.46 17.83 -2.77
N VAL A 384 -4.95 17.20 -3.84
CA VAL A 384 -5.64 15.91 -3.79
C VAL A 384 -4.73 14.83 -3.24
N ARG A 385 -3.49 14.76 -3.70
CA ARG A 385 -2.48 13.81 -3.21
C ARG A 385 -2.22 13.98 -1.70
N GLN A 386 -2.05 15.21 -1.23
CA GLN A 386 -1.82 15.51 0.18
C GLN A 386 -3.02 15.12 1.05
N ARG A 387 -4.24 15.40 0.60
CA ARG A 387 -5.47 14.99 1.29
C ARG A 387 -5.60 13.48 1.37
N THR A 388 -5.31 12.77 0.28
CA THR A 388 -5.36 11.29 0.24
C THR A 388 -4.30 10.68 1.17
N ALA A 389 -3.10 11.24 1.23
CA ALA A 389 -2.05 10.83 2.16
C ALA A 389 -2.47 11.02 3.62
N ASN A 390 -3.15 12.13 3.94
CA ASN A 390 -3.57 12.45 5.31
C ASN A 390 -4.83 11.71 5.76
N SER A 391 -5.80 11.47 4.86
CA SER A 391 -7.09 10.83 5.20
C SER A 391 -7.09 9.31 5.10
N GLY A 392 -6.03 8.73 4.58
CA GLY A 392 -5.95 7.31 4.25
C GLY A 392 -6.66 6.97 2.92
N ARG A 393 -6.20 5.88 2.31
CA ARG A 393 -6.69 5.41 1.00
C ARG A 393 -8.06 4.74 1.17
N ARG A 394 -9.08 5.22 0.49
CA ARG A 394 -10.38 4.52 0.41
C ARG A 394 -10.30 3.45 -0.68
N LEU A 395 -10.26 2.20 -0.24
CA LEU A 395 -10.23 1.06 -1.15
C LEU A 395 -11.61 0.78 -1.75
N PRO A 396 -11.66 0.34 -3.01
CA PRO A 396 -12.88 -0.26 -3.56
C PRO A 396 -13.26 -1.52 -2.79
N THR A 397 -14.54 -1.83 -2.73
CA THR A 397 -15.02 -3.08 -2.11
C THR A 397 -14.44 -4.31 -2.80
N ARG A 398 -14.19 -4.22 -4.11
CA ARG A 398 -13.58 -5.28 -4.94
C ARG A 398 -12.33 -4.75 -5.61
N THR A 399 -11.22 -5.34 -5.27
CA THR A 399 -9.88 -4.81 -5.59
C THR A 399 -9.04 -5.88 -6.31
N VAL A 400 -8.28 -5.48 -7.32
CA VAL A 400 -7.18 -6.28 -7.88
C VAL A 400 -5.87 -5.57 -7.61
N SER A 401 -4.86 -6.29 -7.08
CA SER A 401 -3.57 -5.67 -6.84
C SER A 401 -2.43 -6.69 -6.66
N THR A 402 -1.21 -6.17 -6.61
CA THR A 402 -0.03 -6.95 -6.21
C THR A 402 0.11 -6.96 -4.68
N PRO A 403 0.78 -7.98 -4.10
CA PRO A 403 1.04 -8.05 -2.66
C PRO A 403 1.68 -6.79 -2.10
N LEU A 404 2.57 -6.16 -2.88
CA LEU A 404 3.29 -4.95 -2.51
C LEU A 404 2.35 -3.81 -2.11
N LEU A 405 1.32 -3.55 -2.93
CA LEU A 405 0.37 -2.46 -2.72
C LEU A 405 -0.69 -2.79 -1.66
N LEU A 406 -0.81 -4.06 -1.28
CA LEU A 406 -1.75 -4.53 -0.26
C LEU A 406 -1.10 -4.72 1.10
N LYS A 407 0.19 -4.45 1.23
CA LYS A 407 0.87 -4.53 2.51
C LYS A 407 0.19 -3.61 3.55
N GLY A 408 -0.07 -4.15 4.73
CA GLY A 408 -0.81 -3.43 5.78
C GLY A 408 -2.35 -3.44 5.63
N LEU A 409 -2.90 -3.88 4.48
CA LEU A 409 -4.34 -3.96 4.25
C LEU A 409 -4.89 -5.36 4.55
N GLU A 410 -6.21 -5.43 4.77
CA GLU A 410 -6.94 -6.66 5.06
C GLU A 410 -8.23 -6.71 4.24
N PHE A 411 -8.61 -7.92 3.81
CA PHE A 411 -9.85 -8.16 3.07
C PHE A 411 -10.60 -9.34 3.67
N ASP A 412 -11.92 -9.29 3.61
CA ASP A 412 -12.73 -10.41 4.08
C ASP A 412 -12.49 -11.65 3.22
N HIS A 413 -12.41 -11.47 1.91
CA HIS A 413 -12.24 -12.55 0.95
C HIS A 413 -11.07 -12.25 0.02
N VAL A 414 -10.17 -13.22 -0.15
CA VAL A 414 -9.03 -13.11 -1.08
C VAL A 414 -9.08 -14.25 -2.09
N VAL A 415 -8.81 -13.91 -3.35
CA VAL A 415 -8.59 -14.85 -4.44
C VAL A 415 -7.17 -14.66 -4.97
N ILE A 416 -6.40 -15.73 -5.03
CA ILE A 416 -5.12 -15.78 -5.75
C ILE A 416 -5.38 -16.55 -7.05
N PRO A 417 -5.54 -15.85 -8.19
CA PRO A 417 -6.01 -16.48 -9.43
C PRO A 417 -4.97 -17.37 -10.10
N ASP A 418 -3.68 -17.19 -9.76
CA ASP A 418 -2.60 -18.09 -10.19
C ASP A 418 -1.44 -18.05 -9.19
N ALA A 419 -1.41 -19.02 -8.30
CA ALA A 419 -0.34 -19.13 -7.29
C ALA A 419 0.98 -19.65 -7.88
N THR A 420 0.94 -20.32 -9.05
CA THR A 420 2.14 -20.86 -9.72
C THR A 420 3.10 -19.75 -10.12
N HIS A 421 2.59 -18.58 -10.50
CA HIS A 421 3.41 -17.43 -10.86
C HIS A 421 4.26 -16.91 -9.70
N PHE A 422 3.80 -17.02 -8.45
CA PHE A 422 4.59 -16.60 -7.29
C PHE A 422 5.89 -17.42 -7.16
N ALA A 423 5.85 -18.72 -7.47
CA ALA A 423 7.03 -19.58 -7.43
C ALA A 423 7.98 -19.33 -8.62
N ARG A 424 7.54 -18.59 -9.65
CA ARG A 424 8.34 -18.26 -10.84
C ARG A 424 8.88 -16.83 -10.85
N GLU A 425 8.59 -16.03 -9.81
CA GLU A 425 9.17 -14.70 -9.68
C GLU A 425 10.68 -14.78 -9.41
N ASN A 426 11.41 -13.73 -9.76
CA ASN A 426 12.87 -13.72 -9.62
C ASN A 426 13.31 -13.42 -8.17
N GLN A 427 12.49 -12.72 -7.41
CA GLN A 427 12.82 -12.24 -6.07
C GLN A 427 11.64 -12.38 -5.10
N ALA A 428 11.94 -12.53 -3.82
CA ALA A 428 10.97 -12.52 -2.72
C ALA A 428 9.78 -13.48 -2.88
N GLN A 429 9.90 -14.56 -3.66
CA GLN A 429 8.82 -15.48 -4.04
C GLN A 429 7.97 -15.94 -2.84
N ALA A 430 8.61 -16.56 -1.85
CA ALA A 430 7.96 -17.03 -0.62
C ALA A 430 7.34 -15.88 0.19
N LYS A 431 8.02 -14.74 0.24
CA LYS A 431 7.57 -13.55 0.96
C LYS A 431 6.35 -12.91 0.28
N LEU A 432 6.36 -12.78 -1.06
CA LEU A 432 5.21 -12.28 -1.83
C LEU A 432 3.98 -13.15 -1.64
N PHE A 433 4.15 -14.48 -1.70
CA PHE A 433 3.06 -15.42 -1.46
C PHE A 433 2.53 -15.31 -0.02
N TYR A 434 3.41 -15.25 0.98
CA TYR A 434 3.02 -15.07 2.37
C TYR A 434 2.24 -13.75 2.59
N VAL A 435 2.72 -12.65 2.01
CA VAL A 435 1.98 -11.38 2.08
C VAL A 435 0.59 -11.54 1.47
N ALA A 436 0.46 -12.19 0.30
CA ALA A 436 -0.83 -12.38 -0.35
C ALA A 436 -1.82 -13.18 0.50
N ILE A 437 -1.42 -14.38 0.98
CA ILE A 437 -2.30 -15.24 1.78
C ILE A 437 -2.69 -14.61 3.11
N SER A 438 -1.80 -13.82 3.71
CA SER A 438 -2.05 -13.15 4.99
C SER A 438 -3.04 -11.98 4.90
N ARG A 439 -3.49 -11.59 3.70
CA ARG A 439 -4.49 -10.52 3.52
C ARG A 439 -5.92 -10.99 3.78
N ALA A 440 -6.21 -12.29 3.63
CA ALA A 440 -7.53 -12.88 3.84
C ALA A 440 -7.88 -12.96 5.33
N THR A 441 -9.11 -12.58 5.69
CA THR A 441 -9.57 -12.69 7.08
C THR A 441 -10.73 -13.68 7.26
N ARG A 442 -11.54 -13.92 6.23
CA ARG A 442 -12.70 -14.85 6.27
C ARG A 442 -12.51 -16.04 5.33
N SER A 443 -12.16 -15.81 4.08
CA SER A 443 -11.94 -16.89 3.12
C SER A 443 -10.77 -16.60 2.19
N LEU A 444 -10.10 -17.66 1.78
CA LEU A 444 -9.01 -17.64 0.84
C LEU A 444 -9.25 -18.69 -0.24
N THR A 445 -9.31 -18.26 -1.49
CA THR A 445 -9.34 -19.13 -2.67
C THR A 445 -7.98 -19.05 -3.37
N ILE A 446 -7.37 -20.18 -3.64
CA ILE A 446 -6.09 -20.27 -4.36
C ILE A 446 -6.30 -21.12 -5.61
N ALA A 447 -6.05 -20.53 -6.77
CA ALA A 447 -5.99 -21.26 -8.01
C ALA A 447 -4.52 -21.50 -8.41
N SER A 448 -4.26 -22.66 -8.98
CA SER A 448 -2.92 -23.07 -9.41
C SER A 448 -3.03 -24.24 -10.37
N SER A 449 -2.12 -24.34 -11.33
CA SER A 449 -1.97 -25.52 -12.19
C SER A 449 -1.36 -26.72 -11.47
N SER A 450 -1.00 -26.59 -10.21
CA SER A 450 -0.47 -27.66 -9.35
C SER A 450 -1.07 -27.58 -7.96
N ARG A 451 -1.46 -28.74 -7.43
CA ARG A 451 -1.87 -28.89 -6.03
C ARG A 451 -0.77 -28.49 -5.05
N PHE A 452 0.48 -28.69 -5.45
CA PHE A 452 1.64 -28.47 -4.59
C PHE A 452 2.43 -27.25 -5.04
N LEU A 453 2.78 -26.39 -4.07
CA LEU A 453 3.67 -25.28 -4.27
C LEU A 453 4.95 -25.48 -3.47
N GLN A 454 6.08 -25.10 -4.05
CA GLN A 454 7.36 -25.06 -3.35
C GLN A 454 8.12 -23.80 -3.76
N PHE A 455 8.71 -23.17 -2.77
CA PHE A 455 9.45 -21.92 -2.91
C PHE A 455 10.89 -22.11 -2.43
N PRO A 456 11.86 -21.40 -3.02
CA PRO A 456 13.19 -21.30 -2.44
C PRO A 456 13.13 -20.75 -1.02
N LYS A 457 14.07 -21.17 -0.17
CA LYS A 457 14.19 -20.59 1.17
C LYS A 457 14.41 -19.09 1.08
N PRO A 458 13.59 -18.27 1.74
CA PRO A 458 13.80 -16.84 1.75
C PRO A 458 15.03 -16.45 2.57
N THR A 459 15.71 -15.38 2.15
CA THR A 459 16.73 -14.73 2.99
C THR A 459 16.01 -14.01 4.13
N ILE A 460 16.32 -14.40 5.37
CA ILE A 460 15.76 -13.86 6.61
C ILE A 460 16.87 -13.27 7.46
#